data_403b1575ae22cce3bf24bc5b7fe6ec05
#
_entry.id   403b1575ae22cce3bf24bc5b7fe6ec05
#
_cell.length_a   1.000
_cell.length_b   1.000
_cell.length_c   1.000
_cell.angle_alpha   90.00
_cell.angle_beta   90.00
_cell.angle_gamma   90.00
#
_symmetry.space_group_name_H-M   'P 1'
#
loop_
_entity.id
_entity.type
_entity.pdbx_description
1 polymer ?
#
loop_
_entity_poly.entity_id
_entity_poly.type
_entity_poly.pdbx_seq_one_letter_code
_entity_poly.pdbx_strand_id
1 'polypeptide(L)'
;MVNLTAANDNQTVRADSRAGKFLTFFLASEEYGVEILKVQEIIGRMPITPVPLTSKYILGVINLRGKIHPIMDLKIKFGMDQSEITDETCIIVIKTASLMMGILVDKVSEVVNVASGDIEDTPSFGADVNTDYLLGVGKTGGKVRLLLDIEKVITASDIIHMKKAAESSGPEPKAETNQVKTN
;
A
#
# COMPACT_ATOMS: atom_id res chain seq x y z
N MET A 1 33.00 -9.57 39.58
CA MET A 1 31.85 -10.28 38.97
C MET A 1 30.86 -9.24 38.58
N VAL A 2 30.79 -8.88 37.32
CA VAL A 2 29.91 -7.86 36.81
C VAL A 2 28.99 -8.53 35.81
N ASN A 3 27.69 -8.38 36.06
CA ASN A 3 26.58 -9.02 35.40
C ASN A 3 26.36 -8.33 34.03
N LEU A 4 26.58 -9.05 32.96
CA LEU A 4 26.25 -8.64 31.56
C LEU A 4 25.06 -9.47 31.12
N THR A 5 23.84 -9.00 31.43
CA THR A 5 22.62 -9.60 30.85
C THR A 5 21.47 -8.60 30.92
N ALA A 6 21.46 -7.60 30.04
CA ALA A 6 20.29 -6.75 29.89
C ALA A 6 20.11 -6.10 28.50
N ALA A 7 20.75 -6.64 27.45
CA ALA A 7 20.67 -6.01 26.11
C ALA A 7 19.92 -6.83 25.04
N ASN A 8 19.36 -8.00 25.37
CA ASN A 8 18.83 -8.90 24.35
C ASN A 8 17.30 -9.06 24.31
N ASP A 9 16.55 -8.59 25.32
CA ASP A 9 15.10 -8.85 25.38
C ASP A 9 14.26 -7.93 24.47
N ASN A 10 14.78 -6.74 24.15
CA ASN A 10 13.99 -5.78 23.36
C ASN A 10 14.00 -6.06 21.85
N GLN A 11 15.03 -6.75 21.33
CA GLN A 11 15.10 -7.10 19.91
C GLN A 11 14.26 -8.35 19.59
N THR A 12 14.22 -9.32 20.48
CA THR A 12 13.46 -10.57 20.32
C THR A 12 11.95 -10.30 20.32
N VAL A 13 11.46 -9.40 21.18
CA VAL A 13 10.04 -9.04 21.26
C VAL A 13 9.57 -8.28 20.01
N ARG A 14 10.42 -7.42 19.44
CA ARG A 14 10.09 -6.71 18.19
C ARG A 14 10.06 -7.63 16.97
N ALA A 15 10.95 -8.60 16.90
CA ALA A 15 10.98 -9.60 15.84
C ALA A 15 9.69 -10.45 15.86
N ASP A 16 9.26 -10.90 17.02
CA ASP A 16 8.06 -11.73 17.18
C ASP A 16 6.77 -11.00 16.73
N SER A 17 6.67 -9.71 16.96
CA SER A 17 5.49 -8.91 16.55
C SER A 17 5.36 -8.70 15.04
N ARG A 18 6.45 -8.90 14.27
CA ARG A 18 6.49 -8.72 12.81
C ARG A 18 6.22 -10.01 12.04
N ALA A 19 6.25 -11.16 12.73
CA ALA A 19 5.98 -12.45 12.10
C ALA A 19 4.53 -12.55 11.66
N GLY A 20 4.29 -13.22 10.54
CA GLY A 20 2.93 -13.38 10.04
C GLY A 20 2.86 -13.77 8.57
N LYS A 21 1.65 -13.69 8.03
CA LYS A 21 1.39 -13.93 6.61
C LYS A 21 1.42 -12.63 5.83
N PHE A 22 2.15 -12.65 4.73
CA PHE A 22 2.30 -11.50 3.82
C PHE A 22 1.85 -11.89 2.42
N LEU A 23 1.06 -11.02 1.80
CA LEU A 23 0.85 -11.05 0.36
C LEU A 23 2.07 -10.42 -0.29
N THR A 24 2.72 -11.15 -1.20
CA THR A 24 3.90 -10.63 -1.91
C THR A 24 3.53 -10.19 -3.32
N PHE A 25 4.23 -9.18 -3.78
CA PHE A 25 4.03 -8.56 -5.09
C PHE A 25 5.32 -7.92 -5.59
N PHE A 26 5.39 -7.66 -6.88
CA PHE A 26 6.55 -7.05 -7.51
C PHE A 26 6.31 -5.56 -7.79
N LEU A 27 7.34 -4.79 -7.53
CA LEU A 27 7.54 -3.44 -8.05
C LEU A 27 8.89 -3.46 -8.78
N ALA A 28 8.87 -3.31 -10.10
CA ALA A 28 10.00 -3.58 -10.98
C ALA A 28 10.54 -5.00 -10.77
N SER A 29 11.83 -5.15 -10.42
CA SER A 29 12.49 -6.44 -10.19
C SER A 29 12.42 -6.93 -8.74
N GLU A 30 11.98 -6.10 -7.82
CA GLU A 30 12.04 -6.39 -6.39
C GLU A 30 10.71 -6.90 -5.84
N GLU A 31 10.78 -7.87 -4.93
CA GLU A 31 9.61 -8.46 -4.29
C GLU A 31 9.34 -7.79 -2.93
N TYR A 32 8.13 -7.26 -2.79
CA TYR A 32 7.63 -6.62 -1.58
C TYR A 32 6.55 -7.47 -0.93
N GLY A 33 6.31 -7.25 0.36
CA GLY A 33 5.25 -7.92 1.10
C GLY A 33 4.43 -6.94 1.93
N VAL A 34 3.13 -7.14 1.98
CA VAL A 34 2.20 -6.45 2.87
C VAL A 34 1.45 -7.47 3.72
N GLU A 35 1.20 -7.16 4.99
CA GLU A 35 0.44 -8.05 5.88
C GLU A 35 -0.89 -8.44 5.26
N ILE A 36 -1.17 -9.74 5.18
CA ILE A 36 -2.39 -10.26 4.56
C ILE A 36 -3.67 -9.74 5.22
N LEU A 37 -3.62 -9.44 6.51
CA LEU A 37 -4.76 -8.90 7.27
C LEU A 37 -5.16 -7.48 6.83
N LYS A 38 -4.26 -6.75 6.16
CA LYS A 38 -4.55 -5.43 5.57
C LYS A 38 -5.17 -5.55 4.18
N VAL A 39 -5.04 -6.70 3.52
CA VAL A 39 -5.55 -6.92 2.16
C VAL A 39 -7.04 -7.26 2.22
N GLN A 40 -7.85 -6.55 1.46
CA GLN A 40 -9.28 -6.83 1.32
C GLN A 40 -9.56 -7.68 0.09
N GLU A 41 -9.00 -7.31 -1.04
CA GLU A 41 -9.14 -8.03 -2.30
C GLU A 41 -8.04 -7.63 -3.29
N ILE A 42 -7.86 -8.45 -4.30
CA ILE A 42 -6.97 -8.20 -5.44
C ILE A 42 -7.86 -8.13 -6.67
N ILE A 43 -7.77 -7.06 -7.41
CA ILE A 43 -8.56 -6.84 -8.62
C ILE A 43 -7.65 -6.59 -9.82
N GLY A 44 -8.08 -7.03 -10.97
CA GLY A 44 -7.45 -6.63 -12.22
C GLY A 44 -7.49 -5.13 -12.42
N ARG A 45 -6.70 -4.65 -13.36
CA ARG A 45 -6.71 -3.25 -13.73
C ARG A 45 -8.10 -2.82 -14.22
N MET A 46 -8.56 -1.70 -13.74
CA MET A 46 -9.80 -1.07 -14.18
C MET A 46 -9.58 0.42 -14.46
N PRO A 47 -10.50 1.09 -15.18
CA PRO A 47 -10.38 2.51 -15.46
C PRO A 47 -10.26 3.34 -14.19
N ILE A 48 -9.23 4.18 -14.13
CA ILE A 48 -8.97 5.12 -13.04
C ILE A 48 -9.41 6.50 -13.51
N THR A 49 -10.25 7.17 -12.73
CA THR A 49 -10.65 8.57 -12.99
C THR A 49 -9.62 9.48 -12.32
N PRO A 50 -8.83 10.26 -13.09
CA PRO A 50 -7.85 11.16 -12.52
C PRO A 50 -8.51 12.25 -11.67
N VAL A 51 -7.87 12.62 -10.55
CA VAL A 51 -8.29 13.73 -9.71
C VAL A 51 -7.22 14.83 -9.76
N PRO A 52 -7.59 16.06 -10.18
CA PRO A 52 -6.64 17.15 -10.27
C PRO A 52 -6.11 17.58 -8.89
N LEU A 53 -4.93 18.22 -8.89
CA LEU A 53 -4.29 18.79 -7.70
C LEU A 53 -3.91 17.76 -6.62
N THR A 54 -3.65 16.52 -7.02
CA THR A 54 -3.12 15.46 -6.16
C THR A 54 -1.62 15.24 -6.40
N SER A 55 -0.97 14.50 -5.51
CA SER A 55 0.42 14.08 -5.69
C SER A 55 0.55 13.14 -6.90
N LYS A 56 1.69 13.16 -7.59
CA LYS A 56 1.92 12.36 -8.81
C LYS A 56 1.67 10.85 -8.64
N TYR A 57 1.89 10.33 -7.44
CA TYR A 57 1.66 8.92 -7.10
C TYR A 57 0.20 8.60 -6.75
N ILE A 58 -0.68 9.59 -6.61
CA ILE A 58 -2.13 9.40 -6.49
C ILE A 58 -2.71 9.48 -7.90
N LEU A 59 -3.00 8.32 -8.48
CA LEU A 59 -3.46 8.21 -9.87
C LEU A 59 -4.87 8.73 -10.08
N GLY A 60 -5.69 8.70 -9.04
CA GLY A 60 -7.10 9.07 -9.10
C GLY A 60 -7.95 8.13 -8.25
N VAL A 61 -9.16 7.86 -8.71
CA VAL A 61 -10.13 7.02 -8.02
C VAL A 61 -10.73 5.95 -8.94
N ILE A 62 -11.17 4.86 -8.34
CA ILE A 62 -12.00 3.83 -9.00
C ILE A 62 -13.35 3.72 -8.29
N ASN A 63 -14.36 3.28 -9.03
CA ASN A 63 -15.64 2.87 -8.45
C ASN A 63 -15.66 1.34 -8.34
N LEU A 64 -15.58 0.84 -7.13
CA LEU A 64 -15.64 -0.59 -6.83
C LEU A 64 -16.94 -0.88 -6.09
N ARG A 65 -17.87 -1.54 -6.78
CA ARG A 65 -19.20 -1.90 -6.22
C ARG A 65 -19.98 -0.71 -5.65
N GLY A 66 -19.92 0.46 -6.33
CA GLY A 66 -20.62 1.67 -5.91
C GLY A 66 -19.91 2.51 -4.85
N LYS A 67 -18.70 2.09 -4.42
CA LYS A 67 -17.86 2.85 -3.51
C LYS A 67 -16.65 3.41 -4.23
N ILE A 68 -16.31 4.65 -3.94
CA ILE A 68 -15.15 5.33 -4.52
C ILE A 68 -13.93 5.05 -3.66
N HIS A 69 -12.88 4.54 -4.29
CA HIS A 69 -11.60 4.25 -3.64
C HIS A 69 -10.46 4.96 -4.36
N PRO A 70 -9.61 5.70 -3.63
CA PRO A 70 -8.40 6.29 -4.20
C PRO A 70 -7.38 5.21 -4.57
N ILE A 71 -6.61 5.47 -5.62
CA ILE A 71 -5.55 4.59 -6.13
C ILE A 71 -4.21 5.29 -6.04
N MET A 72 -3.25 4.61 -5.43
CA MET A 72 -1.86 5.04 -5.34
C MET A 72 -0.96 4.11 -6.17
N ASP A 73 -0.03 4.69 -6.92
CA ASP A 73 1.07 3.95 -7.54
C ASP A 73 2.27 3.90 -6.57
N LEU A 74 2.57 2.70 -6.08
CA LEU A 74 3.69 2.52 -5.14
C LEU A 74 5.05 2.77 -5.77
N LYS A 75 5.22 2.48 -7.06
CA LYS A 75 6.50 2.72 -7.74
C LYS A 75 6.81 4.20 -7.78
N ILE A 76 5.85 5.01 -8.21
CA ILE A 76 6.00 6.47 -8.22
C ILE A 76 6.19 6.99 -6.79
N LYS A 77 5.48 6.45 -5.80
CA LYS A 77 5.63 6.82 -4.39
C LYS A 77 7.04 6.56 -3.87
N PHE A 78 7.67 5.48 -4.31
CA PHE A 78 9.05 5.14 -3.94
C PHE A 78 10.11 5.78 -4.84
N GLY A 79 9.72 6.69 -5.74
CA GLY A 79 10.64 7.40 -6.63
C GLY A 79 11.16 6.55 -7.78
N MET A 80 10.49 5.46 -8.10
CA MET A 80 10.80 4.62 -9.26
C MET A 80 10.11 5.17 -10.50
N ASP A 81 10.62 4.78 -11.68
CA ASP A 81 9.96 5.09 -12.96
C ASP A 81 8.65 4.33 -13.09
N GLN A 82 7.68 4.96 -13.74
CA GLN A 82 6.41 4.31 -14.05
C GLN A 82 6.66 3.16 -15.03
N SER A 83 6.22 1.96 -14.68
CA SER A 83 6.31 0.80 -15.58
C SER A 83 5.29 0.86 -16.69
N GLU A 84 5.59 0.13 -17.75
CA GLU A 84 4.56 -0.25 -18.73
C GLU A 84 3.49 -1.10 -18.02
N ILE A 85 2.24 -0.81 -18.36
CA ILE A 85 1.10 -1.55 -17.84
C ILE A 85 1.00 -2.85 -18.64
N THR A 86 1.04 -3.97 -17.95
CA THR A 86 0.91 -5.32 -18.52
C THR A 86 -0.39 -5.98 -18.08
N ASP A 87 -0.67 -7.18 -18.60
CA ASP A 87 -1.82 -7.99 -18.19
C ASP A 87 -1.69 -8.50 -16.73
N GLU A 88 -0.47 -8.52 -16.17
CA GLU A 88 -0.21 -8.88 -14.79
C GLU A 88 -0.40 -7.72 -13.80
N THR A 89 -0.43 -6.47 -14.31
CA THR A 89 -0.65 -5.27 -13.50
C THR A 89 -2.00 -5.33 -12.83
N CYS A 90 -2.02 -5.17 -11.51
CA CYS A 90 -3.23 -5.29 -10.72
C CYS A 90 -3.27 -4.26 -9.58
N ILE A 91 -4.43 -4.17 -8.96
CA ILE A 91 -4.68 -3.30 -7.82
C ILE A 91 -4.94 -4.19 -6.60
N ILE A 92 -4.16 -3.99 -5.55
CA ILE A 92 -4.38 -4.60 -4.25
C ILE A 92 -5.19 -3.59 -3.43
N VAL A 93 -6.43 -3.94 -3.10
CA VAL A 93 -7.28 -3.12 -2.24
C VAL A 93 -6.90 -3.39 -0.79
N ILE A 94 -6.47 -2.37 -0.10
CA ILE A 94 -6.01 -2.43 1.29
C ILE A 94 -6.89 -1.60 2.19
N LYS A 95 -7.00 -2.04 3.44
CA LYS A 95 -7.67 -1.32 4.52
C LYS A 95 -6.62 -0.82 5.50
N THR A 96 -6.56 0.50 5.68
CA THR A 96 -5.77 1.17 6.71
C THR A 96 -6.66 1.61 7.86
N ALA A 97 -6.08 2.13 8.93
CA ALA A 97 -6.84 2.72 10.04
C ALA A 97 -7.71 3.91 9.59
N SER A 98 -7.30 4.61 8.52
CA SER A 98 -7.92 5.87 8.09
C SER A 98 -8.86 5.74 6.91
N LEU A 99 -8.59 4.81 5.97
CA LEU A 99 -9.36 4.67 4.74
C LEU A 99 -9.10 3.31 4.07
N MET A 100 -9.97 2.98 3.11
CA MET A 100 -9.77 1.89 2.16
C MET A 100 -9.29 2.47 0.83
N MET A 101 -8.23 1.91 0.26
CA MET A 101 -7.62 2.38 -0.97
C MET A 101 -7.03 1.24 -1.79
N GLY A 102 -6.74 1.49 -3.05
CA GLY A 102 -6.00 0.56 -3.89
C GLY A 102 -4.55 0.98 -4.06
N ILE A 103 -3.66 0.01 -4.07
CA ILE A 103 -2.26 0.19 -4.49
C ILE A 103 -2.06 -0.51 -5.83
N LEU A 104 -1.54 0.23 -6.80
CA LEU A 104 -1.17 -0.33 -8.10
C LEU A 104 0.19 -0.99 -7.98
N VAL A 105 0.29 -2.23 -8.44
CA VAL A 105 1.51 -3.05 -8.43
C VAL A 105 1.70 -3.73 -9.78
N ASP A 106 2.95 -4.09 -10.11
CA ASP A 106 3.24 -4.69 -11.40
C ASP A 106 2.67 -6.11 -11.50
N LYS A 107 2.75 -6.88 -10.40
CA LYS A 107 2.31 -8.27 -10.36
C LYS A 107 2.17 -8.74 -8.91
N VAL A 108 1.14 -9.49 -8.61
CA VAL A 108 1.02 -10.25 -7.35
C VAL A 108 1.75 -11.59 -7.51
N SER A 109 2.44 -12.01 -6.46
CA SER A 109 3.18 -13.27 -6.41
C SER A 109 2.40 -14.32 -5.60
N GLU A 110 2.66 -14.40 -4.31
CA GLU A 110 2.12 -15.46 -3.45
C GLU A 110 1.83 -14.93 -2.04
N VAL A 111 1.16 -15.72 -1.22
CA VAL A 111 1.07 -15.48 0.22
C VAL A 111 2.11 -16.35 0.93
N VAL A 112 3.01 -15.70 1.65
CA VAL A 112 4.08 -16.36 2.39
C VAL A 112 3.87 -16.21 3.89
N ASN A 113 4.27 -17.23 4.65
CA ASN A 113 4.38 -17.14 6.10
C ASN A 113 5.84 -16.83 6.44
N VAL A 114 6.07 -15.71 7.11
CA VAL A 114 7.41 -15.27 7.52
C VAL A 114 7.50 -15.40 9.03
N ALA A 115 8.40 -16.27 9.50
CA ALA A 115 8.65 -16.46 10.93
C ALA A 115 9.51 -15.29 11.47
N SER A 116 9.47 -15.07 12.78
CA SER A 116 10.24 -13.99 13.40
C SER A 116 11.76 -14.12 13.16
N GLY A 117 12.27 -15.33 13.15
CA GLY A 117 13.68 -15.61 12.86
C GLY A 117 14.11 -15.37 11.41
N ASP A 118 13.13 -15.23 10.49
CA ASP A 118 13.36 -14.97 9.06
C ASP A 118 13.23 -13.48 8.72
N ILE A 119 12.97 -12.62 9.71
CA ILE A 119 12.87 -11.17 9.53
C ILE A 119 14.09 -10.49 10.11
N GLU A 120 14.87 -9.87 9.27
CA GLU A 120 16.00 -9.03 9.67
C GLU A 120 15.59 -7.56 9.71
N ASP A 121 16.27 -6.80 10.56
CA ASP A 121 16.09 -5.35 10.59
C ASP A 121 16.60 -4.73 9.29
N THR A 122 15.93 -3.67 8.87
CA THR A 122 16.33 -2.93 7.67
C THR A 122 17.72 -2.33 7.89
N PRO A 123 18.69 -2.61 7.02
CA PRO A 123 20.01 -2.00 7.13
C PRO A 123 19.90 -0.48 6.99
N SER A 124 20.79 0.24 7.67
CA SER A 124 20.87 1.69 7.52
C SER A 124 21.48 2.03 6.17
N PHE A 125 20.73 2.74 5.33
CA PHE A 125 21.19 3.22 4.00
C PHE A 125 21.75 4.67 4.05
N GLY A 126 22.08 5.17 5.25
CA GLY A 126 22.51 6.56 5.45
C GLY A 126 21.40 7.45 5.99
N ALA A 127 21.78 8.67 6.41
CA ALA A 127 20.87 9.59 7.08
C ALA A 127 19.74 10.14 6.18
N ASP A 128 19.93 10.09 4.86
CA ASP A 128 19.02 10.69 3.89
C ASP A 128 17.95 9.71 3.36
N VAL A 129 18.04 8.42 3.70
CA VAL A 129 17.10 7.39 3.23
C VAL A 129 16.12 7.05 4.34
N ASN A 130 14.88 7.47 4.18
CA ASN A 130 13.82 7.08 5.10
C ASN A 130 13.39 5.62 4.81
N THR A 131 13.59 4.75 5.78
CA THR A 131 13.19 3.34 5.75
C THR A 131 12.14 2.99 6.80
N ASP A 132 11.55 3.99 7.45
CA ASP A 132 10.57 3.78 8.53
C ASP A 132 9.32 3.02 8.08
N TYR A 133 9.03 3.04 6.77
CA TYR A 133 7.95 2.30 6.16
C TYR A 133 8.24 0.80 5.96
N LEU A 134 9.47 0.35 6.24
CA LEU A 134 9.84 -1.06 6.21
C LEU A 134 9.67 -1.69 7.60
N LEU A 135 8.92 -2.78 7.66
CA LEU A 135 8.87 -3.65 8.84
C LEU A 135 10.18 -4.41 9.03
N GLY A 136 10.83 -4.74 7.93
CA GLY A 136 12.07 -5.48 7.89
C GLY A 136 12.28 -6.16 6.54
N VAL A 137 13.31 -6.98 6.50
CA VAL A 137 13.69 -7.78 5.33
C VAL A 137 13.39 -9.24 5.63
N GLY A 138 12.38 -9.79 4.95
CA GLY A 138 12.01 -11.20 5.07
C GLY A 138 12.90 -12.09 4.19
N LYS A 139 13.42 -13.17 4.77
CA LYS A 139 14.22 -14.18 4.06
C LYS A 139 13.50 -15.53 4.13
N THR A 140 12.78 -15.87 3.09
CA THR A 140 11.99 -17.10 3.05
C THR A 140 12.15 -17.78 1.70
N GLY A 141 12.40 -19.09 1.71
CA GLY A 141 12.55 -19.88 0.48
C GLY A 141 13.72 -19.45 -0.41
N GLY A 142 14.81 -18.93 0.18
CA GLY A 142 15.98 -18.42 -0.55
C GLY A 142 15.77 -17.08 -1.25
N LYS A 143 14.62 -16.44 -1.05
CA LYS A 143 14.30 -15.10 -1.59
C LYS A 143 14.36 -14.05 -0.51
N VAL A 144 14.73 -12.85 -0.91
CA VAL A 144 14.71 -11.64 -0.07
C VAL A 144 13.49 -10.80 -0.43
N ARG A 145 12.71 -10.38 0.55
CA ARG A 145 11.48 -9.60 0.38
C ARG A 145 11.48 -8.40 1.32
N LEU A 146 11.11 -7.25 0.79
CA LEU A 146 10.96 -6.04 1.59
C LEU A 146 9.54 -5.98 2.19
N LEU A 147 9.43 -6.15 3.50
CA LEU A 147 8.14 -6.16 4.20
C LEU A 147 7.74 -4.73 4.54
N LEU A 148 6.56 -4.31 4.06
CA LEU A 148 6.06 -2.95 4.19
C LEU A 148 5.10 -2.80 5.38
N ASP A 149 5.30 -1.74 6.15
CA ASP A 149 4.28 -1.18 7.02
C ASP A 149 3.42 -0.21 6.19
N ILE A 150 2.32 -0.70 5.68
CA ILE A 150 1.47 0.09 4.78
C ILE A 150 0.89 1.35 5.43
N GLU A 151 0.74 1.35 6.75
CA GLU A 151 0.29 2.55 7.49
C GLU A 151 1.35 3.67 7.46
N LYS A 152 2.63 3.30 7.41
CA LYS A 152 3.73 4.26 7.32
C LYS A 152 4.09 4.66 5.90
N VAL A 153 3.78 3.82 4.91
CA VAL A 153 3.89 4.18 3.49
C VAL A 153 2.98 5.36 3.17
N ILE A 154 1.80 5.41 3.81
CA ILE A 154 0.77 6.42 3.56
C ILE A 154 0.91 7.54 4.60
N THR A 155 1.27 8.73 4.14
CA THR A 155 1.43 9.89 5.01
C THR A 155 0.09 10.55 5.36
N ALA A 156 0.06 11.37 6.41
CA ALA A 156 -1.13 12.16 6.75
C ALA A 156 -1.57 13.08 5.60
N SER A 157 -0.61 13.64 4.85
CA SER A 157 -0.89 14.44 3.65
C SER A 157 -1.57 13.62 2.55
N ASP A 158 -1.12 12.38 2.35
CA ASP A 158 -1.73 11.47 1.36
C ASP A 158 -3.18 11.19 1.72
N ILE A 159 -3.46 10.91 3.00
CA ILE A 159 -4.81 10.65 3.50
C ILE A 159 -5.74 11.83 3.22
N ILE A 160 -5.29 13.05 3.46
CA ILE A 160 -6.08 14.27 3.19
C ILE A 160 -6.39 14.38 1.70
N HIS A 161 -5.39 14.23 0.82
CA HIS A 161 -5.57 14.30 -0.61
C HIS A 161 -6.49 13.19 -1.14
N MET A 162 -6.35 11.97 -0.64
CA MET A 162 -7.16 10.83 -1.04
C MET A 162 -8.62 10.97 -0.62
N LYS A 163 -8.90 11.43 0.61
CA LYS A 163 -10.26 11.69 1.08
C LYS A 163 -10.93 12.75 0.23
N LYS A 164 -10.24 13.87 -0.03
CA LYS A 164 -10.74 14.93 -0.90
C LYS A 164 -11.02 14.44 -2.32
N ALA A 165 -10.16 13.60 -2.87
CA ALA A 165 -10.34 12.99 -4.18
C ALA A 165 -11.58 12.11 -4.24
N ALA A 166 -11.83 11.27 -3.23
CA ALA A 166 -13.00 10.41 -3.15
C ALA A 166 -14.30 11.20 -3.03
N GLU A 167 -14.31 12.29 -2.26
CA GLU A 167 -15.48 13.17 -2.06
C GLU A 167 -15.84 13.96 -3.33
N SER A 168 -14.84 14.44 -4.08
CA SER A 168 -15.06 15.22 -5.31
C SER A 168 -15.54 14.39 -6.50
N SER A 169 -15.43 13.07 -6.41
CA SER A 169 -15.83 12.13 -7.47
C SER A 169 -17.16 11.42 -7.20
N GLY A 170 -17.91 11.85 -6.18
CA GLY A 170 -19.27 11.37 -5.90
C GLY A 170 -20.25 11.69 -7.04
N PRO A 171 -21.35 10.93 -7.21
CA PRO A 171 -22.31 11.18 -8.26
C PRO A 171 -22.89 12.59 -8.13
N GLU A 172 -22.85 13.35 -9.24
CA GLU A 172 -23.57 14.62 -9.34
C GLU A 172 -25.05 14.42 -8.99
N PRO A 173 -25.66 15.32 -8.19
CA PRO A 173 -27.10 15.27 -7.96
C PRO A 173 -27.78 15.42 -9.31
N LYS A 174 -28.59 14.42 -9.71
CA LYS A 174 -29.42 14.48 -10.91
C LYS A 174 -30.25 15.76 -10.84
N ALA A 175 -29.98 16.68 -11.75
CA ALA A 175 -30.82 17.85 -11.95
C ALA A 175 -32.26 17.37 -12.25
N GLU A 176 -33.17 17.62 -11.32
CA GLU A 176 -34.60 17.43 -11.54
C GLU A 176 -35.02 18.38 -12.70
N THR A 177 -35.30 17.78 -13.83
CA THR A 177 -35.90 18.47 -14.95
C THR A 177 -37.34 18.82 -14.58
N ASN A 178 -37.52 20.03 -14.11
CA ASN A 178 -38.83 20.60 -13.85
C ASN A 178 -39.51 20.79 -15.20
N GLN A 179 -40.39 19.86 -15.59
CA GLN A 179 -41.31 20.06 -16.72
C GLN A 179 -42.34 21.07 -16.30
N VAL A 180 -42.17 22.30 -16.77
CA VAL A 180 -43.21 23.31 -16.74
C VAL A 180 -44.27 22.87 -17.73
N LYS A 181 -45.41 22.39 -17.24
CA LYS A 181 -46.64 22.26 -18.04
C LYS A 181 -47.19 23.65 -18.26
N THR A 182 -47.12 24.11 -19.49
CA THR A 182 -47.88 25.29 -19.95
C THR A 182 -49.26 24.80 -20.41
N ASN A 183 -50.26 25.37 -19.85
CA ASN A 183 -51.68 25.20 -20.20
C ASN A 183 -52.04 26.12 -21.37
#